data_87b963ee65340e0e0bdc2a443199c700
#
_entry.id   87b963ee65340e0e0bdc2a443199c700
#
_cell.length_a   1.000
_cell.length_b   1.000
_cell.length_c   1.000
_cell.angle_alpha   90.00
_cell.angle_beta   90.00
_cell.angle_gamma   90.00
#
_symmetry.space_group_name_H-M   'P 1'
#
loop_
_entity.id
_entity.type
_entity.pdbx_description
1 polymer ?
#
loop_
_entity_poly.entity_id
_entity_poly.type
_entity_poly.pdbx_seq_one_letter_code
_entity_poly.pdbx_strand_id
1 'polypeptide(L)'
;MRLWKDTVTPSASRSIVSTFAALAVLVVALSTSPATAAPSGSARAEVQHTQELVILLGPHAAMSAPDEGSASLELVPARRPITEDRTVLPVLAHRSGVDGAEWLHVLLPGRPNGHTGWIKRRATRLTITGWHIVVSTSSRRVTVYQLGRKIRAFKAIVGTRATPTPPGKFFIEEVIRLRSGDAGGPFAFALSARSNVLQELAGGPGQIALHGLMNVGGSLGTAVSHGCVRLDNAAIRWLNVRIGPGIPVTIQS
;
A
#
# COMPACT_ATOMS: atom_id res chain seq x y z
N MET A 1 -60.56 5.45 -1.71
CA MET A 1 -61.75 5.80 -2.47
C MET A 1 -61.39 5.81 -3.94
N ARG A 2 -62.03 4.85 -4.70
CA ARG A 2 -62.15 4.71 -6.17
C ARG A 2 -60.84 4.55 -6.96
N LEU A 3 -60.42 3.36 -7.43
CA LEU A 3 -60.96 2.51 -8.51
C LEU A 3 -61.22 3.25 -9.85
N TRP A 4 -60.45 2.87 -10.89
CA TRP A 4 -61.05 2.43 -12.15
C TRP A 4 -60.08 1.59 -13.00
N LYS A 5 -60.56 0.42 -13.36
CA LYS A 5 -60.13 -0.51 -14.44
C LYS A 5 -60.69 0.04 -15.75
N ASP A 6 -60.06 -0.32 -16.88
CA ASP A 6 -60.69 -1.02 -17.98
C ASP A 6 -59.68 -1.38 -19.07
N THR A 7 -59.61 -2.60 -19.33
CA THR A 7 -59.47 -3.52 -20.43
C THR A 7 -59.97 -3.03 -21.80
N VAL A 8 -59.21 -3.31 -22.87
CA VAL A 8 -59.74 -3.81 -24.18
C VAL A 8 -58.60 -4.49 -25.00
N THR A 9 -58.77 -5.75 -25.35
CA THR A 9 -58.24 -6.54 -26.49
C THR A 9 -59.36 -6.71 -27.52
N PRO A 10 -59.21 -7.41 -28.69
CA PRO A 10 -58.10 -7.62 -29.60
C PRO A 10 -58.51 -7.34 -31.08
N SER A 11 -57.59 -7.45 -32.05
CA SER A 11 -58.00 -7.84 -33.41
C SER A 11 -56.85 -8.50 -34.18
N ALA A 12 -57.15 -9.69 -34.60
CA ALA A 12 -56.34 -10.52 -35.49
C ALA A 12 -56.51 -10.12 -36.95
N SER A 13 -55.48 -10.18 -37.72
CA SER A 13 -55.57 -10.31 -39.18
C SER A 13 -54.50 -11.24 -39.74
N ARG A 14 -54.94 -12.33 -40.33
CA ARG A 14 -54.15 -13.34 -41.02
C ARG A 14 -53.81 -12.85 -42.43
N SER A 15 -52.58 -13.07 -42.87
CA SER A 15 -52.29 -13.21 -44.28
C SER A 15 -51.19 -14.25 -44.47
N ILE A 16 -51.55 -15.25 -45.27
CA ILE A 16 -50.76 -16.38 -45.75
C ILE A 16 -50.11 -15.93 -47.06
N VAL A 17 -48.83 -16.11 -47.27
CA VAL A 17 -48.26 -16.44 -48.61
C VAL A 17 -46.87 -17.06 -48.46
N SER A 18 -46.79 -18.32 -48.83
CA SER A 18 -45.84 -19.03 -49.69
C SER A 18 -44.36 -19.08 -49.37
N THR A 19 -43.98 -20.30 -49.11
CA THR A 19 -42.73 -21.03 -49.20
C THR A 19 -41.83 -20.68 -50.38
N PHE A 20 -40.55 -20.44 -50.11
CA PHE A 20 -39.41 -20.84 -50.93
C PHE A 20 -38.29 -21.40 -50.03
N ALA A 21 -38.03 -22.68 -50.18
CA ALA A 21 -36.93 -23.37 -49.56
C ALA A 21 -35.62 -23.05 -50.31
N ALA A 22 -34.70 -22.35 -49.68
CA ALA A 22 -33.33 -22.25 -50.11
C ALA A 22 -32.44 -22.98 -49.08
N LEU A 23 -31.90 -24.11 -49.53
CA LEU A 23 -30.95 -24.93 -48.75
C LEU A 23 -29.59 -24.21 -48.72
N ALA A 24 -29.33 -23.48 -47.64
CA ALA A 24 -28.02 -22.91 -47.39
C ALA A 24 -27.18 -23.91 -46.57
N VAL A 25 -26.15 -24.47 -47.20
CA VAL A 25 -25.14 -25.31 -46.56
C VAL A 25 -24.29 -24.40 -45.66
N LEU A 26 -24.50 -24.48 -44.36
CA LEU A 26 -23.73 -23.76 -43.36
C LEU A 26 -22.40 -24.52 -43.09
N VAL A 27 -21.33 -24.11 -43.74
CA VAL A 27 -19.98 -24.57 -43.41
C VAL A 27 -19.58 -23.89 -42.08
N VAL A 28 -19.70 -24.62 -40.97
CA VAL A 28 -19.18 -24.17 -39.65
C VAL A 28 -17.66 -24.35 -39.66
N ALA A 29 -16.94 -23.28 -39.95
CA ALA A 29 -15.49 -23.25 -39.73
C ALA A 29 -15.25 -23.16 -38.19
N LEU A 30 -14.81 -24.27 -37.59
CA LEU A 30 -14.31 -24.28 -36.22
C LEU A 30 -12.99 -23.48 -36.19
N SER A 31 -13.09 -22.21 -35.88
CA SER A 31 -11.91 -21.39 -35.55
C SER A 31 -11.43 -21.77 -34.13
N THR A 32 -10.44 -22.65 -34.07
CA THR A 32 -9.69 -22.90 -32.84
C THR A 32 -8.79 -21.67 -32.56
N SER A 33 -9.27 -20.73 -31.79
CA SER A 33 -8.43 -19.67 -31.25
C SER A 33 -7.41 -20.30 -30.29
N PRO A 34 -6.09 -20.04 -30.45
CA PRO A 34 -5.13 -20.47 -29.47
C PRO A 34 -5.44 -19.76 -28.15
N ALA A 35 -5.70 -20.52 -27.08
CA ALA A 35 -5.80 -20.00 -25.73
C ALA A 35 -4.45 -19.38 -25.37
N THR A 36 -4.37 -18.06 -25.40
CA THR A 36 -3.23 -17.32 -24.87
C THR A 36 -3.21 -17.58 -23.38
N ALA A 37 -2.33 -18.47 -22.92
CA ALA A 37 -2.08 -18.68 -21.50
C ALA A 37 -1.65 -17.35 -20.89
N ALA A 38 -2.48 -16.80 -19.98
CA ALA A 38 -2.12 -15.64 -19.19
C ALA A 38 -0.85 -15.97 -18.40
N PRO A 39 0.16 -15.08 -18.36
CA PRO A 39 1.33 -15.32 -17.55
C PRO A 39 0.94 -15.30 -16.07
N SER A 40 0.84 -16.48 -15.46
CA SER A 40 0.72 -16.66 -14.01
C SER A 40 2.08 -16.46 -13.33
N GLY A 41 2.68 -15.29 -13.54
CA GLY A 41 3.81 -14.82 -12.81
C GLY A 41 3.31 -13.83 -11.75
N SER A 42 3.47 -14.11 -10.46
CA SER A 42 3.30 -13.10 -9.45
C SER A 42 4.22 -11.93 -9.82
N ALA A 43 3.65 -10.78 -10.16
CA ALA A 43 4.42 -9.61 -10.56
C ALA A 43 5.39 -9.28 -9.42
N ARG A 44 6.66 -9.51 -9.65
CA ARG A 44 7.72 -9.16 -8.70
C ARG A 44 7.66 -7.65 -8.50
N ALA A 45 7.62 -7.20 -7.24
CA ALA A 45 7.61 -5.77 -6.96
C ALA A 45 8.75 -5.09 -7.72
N GLU A 46 8.41 -4.12 -8.54
CA GLU A 46 9.40 -3.29 -9.21
C GLU A 46 10.06 -2.39 -8.16
N VAL A 47 11.34 -2.62 -7.93
CA VAL A 47 12.15 -1.85 -6.98
C VAL A 47 12.89 -0.77 -7.76
N GLN A 48 12.49 0.47 -7.55
CA GLN A 48 13.16 1.63 -8.13
C GLN A 48 14.58 1.77 -7.60
N HIS A 49 15.49 2.32 -8.43
CA HIS A 49 16.86 2.58 -8.01
C HIS A 49 16.95 3.60 -6.90
N THR A 50 16.16 4.66 -6.98
CA THR A 50 16.11 5.73 -5.98
C THR A 50 14.66 6.15 -5.73
N GLN A 51 14.41 6.68 -4.54
CA GLN A 51 13.17 7.33 -4.17
C GLN A 51 13.49 8.72 -3.64
N GLU A 52 12.85 9.73 -4.21
CA GLU A 52 12.91 11.07 -3.65
C GLU A 52 12.08 11.16 -2.37
N LEU A 53 12.63 11.84 -1.37
CA LEU A 53 12.01 12.05 -0.07
C LEU A 53 11.91 13.53 0.23
N VAL A 54 10.89 13.91 0.99
CA VAL A 54 10.72 15.26 1.53
C VAL A 54 10.76 15.22 3.06
N ILE A 55 11.60 16.07 3.64
CA ILE A 55 11.72 16.31 5.07
C ILE A 55 10.90 17.54 5.40
N LEU A 56 9.95 17.44 6.33
CA LEU A 56 9.10 18.54 6.75
C LEU A 56 9.83 19.41 7.79
N LEU A 57 9.95 20.71 7.51
CA LEU A 57 10.54 21.69 8.45
C LEU A 57 9.48 22.37 9.31
N GLY A 58 8.22 22.33 8.91
CA GLY A 58 7.01 22.78 9.60
C GLY A 58 5.86 21.80 9.36
N PRO A 59 4.71 21.94 10.06
CA PRO A 59 3.52 21.17 9.75
C PRO A 59 2.96 21.54 8.37
N HIS A 60 2.38 20.58 7.65
CA HIS A 60 1.82 20.78 6.31
C HIS A 60 0.39 20.25 6.25
N ALA A 61 -0.54 21.04 5.72
CA ALA A 61 -1.82 20.54 5.28
C ALA A 61 -1.61 19.70 4.01
N ALA A 62 -2.06 18.45 4.01
CA ALA A 62 -2.12 17.62 2.82
C ALA A 62 -3.47 17.86 2.14
N MET A 63 -3.42 18.23 0.86
CA MET A 63 -4.58 18.61 0.06
C MET A 63 -4.90 17.55 -0.98
N SER A 64 -6.15 17.48 -1.42
CA SER A 64 -6.59 16.52 -2.45
C SER A 64 -6.08 16.86 -3.87
N ALA A 65 -5.72 18.12 -4.12
CA ALA A 65 -5.12 18.61 -5.37
C ALA A 65 -4.03 19.63 -5.04
N PRO A 66 -3.14 19.98 -5.99
CA PRO A 66 -2.10 21.01 -5.81
C PRO A 66 -2.69 22.44 -5.88
N ASP A 67 -3.61 22.71 -4.98
CA ASP A 67 -4.39 23.95 -4.87
C ASP A 67 -4.85 24.15 -3.42
N GLU A 68 -4.68 25.37 -2.88
CA GLU A 68 -5.14 25.72 -1.51
C GLU A 68 -6.66 25.70 -1.36
N GLY A 69 -7.41 25.89 -2.45
CA GLY A 69 -8.86 25.82 -2.46
C GLY A 69 -9.41 24.38 -2.49
N SER A 70 -8.54 23.38 -2.68
CA SER A 70 -8.96 21.97 -2.69
C SER A 70 -9.24 21.46 -1.28
N ALA A 71 -9.86 20.26 -1.17
CA ALA A 71 -10.18 19.67 0.13
C ALA A 71 -8.91 19.34 0.91
N SER A 72 -8.86 19.78 2.18
CA SER A 72 -7.83 19.36 3.12
C SER A 72 -8.09 17.91 3.57
N LEU A 73 -7.11 17.05 3.41
CA LEU A 73 -7.18 15.63 3.79
C LEU A 73 -6.77 15.42 5.25
N GLU A 74 -5.60 15.91 5.61
CA GLU A 74 -5.05 15.83 6.97
C GLU A 74 -3.98 16.89 7.22
N LEU A 75 -3.67 17.14 8.49
CA LEU A 75 -2.51 17.91 8.90
C LEU A 75 -1.34 16.97 9.20
N VAL A 76 -0.28 17.02 8.42
CA VAL A 76 0.93 16.23 8.63
C VAL A 76 1.88 16.99 9.56
N PRO A 77 2.17 16.48 10.77
CA PRO A 77 3.06 17.14 11.72
C PRO A 77 4.50 17.13 11.22
N ALA A 78 5.27 18.16 11.57
CA ALA A 78 6.69 18.26 11.21
C ALA A 78 7.59 17.24 11.94
N ARG A 79 7.10 16.69 13.04
CA ARG A 79 7.81 15.71 13.87
C ARG A 79 6.93 14.50 14.17
N ARG A 80 7.56 13.38 14.33
CA ARG A 80 6.90 12.12 14.70
C ARG A 80 6.60 12.10 16.21
N PRO A 81 5.49 11.46 16.63
CA PRO A 81 4.99 11.61 18.01
C PRO A 81 5.81 10.86 19.07
N ILE A 82 6.58 9.83 18.70
CA ILE A 82 7.33 9.00 19.66
C ILE A 82 8.80 9.41 19.72
N THR A 83 9.43 9.56 18.56
CA THR A 83 10.87 9.84 18.46
C THR A 83 11.19 11.33 18.40
N GLU A 84 10.20 12.17 18.10
CA GLU A 84 10.34 13.60 17.79
C GLU A 84 11.26 13.89 16.59
N ASP A 85 11.65 12.86 15.84
CA ASP A 85 12.38 13.00 14.58
C ASP A 85 11.55 13.75 13.53
N ARG A 86 12.23 14.36 12.57
CA ARG A 86 11.55 15.01 11.45
C ARG A 86 10.69 14.02 10.67
N THR A 87 9.48 14.44 10.31
CA THR A 87 8.64 13.67 9.39
C THR A 87 9.28 13.67 8.02
N VAL A 88 9.43 12.47 7.45
CA VAL A 88 10.00 12.24 6.12
C VAL A 88 8.99 11.43 5.31
N LEU A 89 8.62 11.94 4.12
CA LEU A 89 7.61 11.31 3.26
C LEU A 89 8.21 10.99 1.88
N PRO A 90 7.82 9.88 1.24
CA PRO A 90 8.14 9.61 -0.16
C PRO A 90 7.43 10.60 -1.10
N VAL A 91 8.17 11.20 -2.04
CA VAL A 91 7.63 12.08 -3.08
C VAL A 91 7.29 11.24 -4.30
N LEU A 92 6.09 11.39 -4.81
CA LEU A 92 5.55 10.66 -5.96
C LEU A 92 5.55 11.50 -7.24
N ALA A 93 5.34 12.83 -7.10
CA ALA A 93 5.32 13.76 -8.23
C ALA A 93 5.52 15.21 -7.76
N HIS A 94 5.87 16.07 -8.71
CA HIS A 94 5.94 17.52 -8.55
C HIS A 94 4.89 18.19 -9.44
N ARG A 95 4.29 19.28 -8.97
CA ARG A 95 3.38 20.11 -9.75
C ARG A 95 3.50 21.59 -9.36
N SER A 96 3.30 22.47 -10.35
CA SER A 96 2.99 23.88 -10.09
C SER A 96 1.49 24.02 -9.90
N GLY A 97 1.07 24.66 -8.82
CA GLY A 97 -0.31 25.02 -8.58
C GLY A 97 -0.79 26.18 -9.45
N VAL A 98 -2.07 26.49 -9.39
CA VAL A 98 -2.68 27.61 -10.13
C VAL A 98 -2.15 28.98 -9.69
N ASP A 99 -1.65 29.06 -8.45
CA ASP A 99 -1.01 30.23 -7.85
C ASP A 99 0.50 30.31 -8.13
N GLY A 100 1.03 29.40 -8.95
CA GLY A 100 2.47 29.30 -9.25
C GLY A 100 3.30 28.70 -8.11
N ALA A 101 2.69 28.29 -6.99
CA ALA A 101 3.39 27.60 -5.92
C ALA A 101 3.81 26.19 -6.36
N GLU A 102 4.95 25.71 -5.86
CA GLU A 102 5.38 24.33 -6.06
C GLU A 102 4.72 23.39 -5.03
N TRP A 103 4.19 22.29 -5.53
CA TRP A 103 3.53 21.24 -4.74
C TRP A 103 4.20 19.89 -4.95
N LEU A 104 4.23 19.12 -3.89
CA LEU A 104 4.73 17.75 -3.86
C LEU A 104 3.57 16.78 -3.60
N HIS A 105 3.38 15.81 -4.49
CA HIS A 105 2.51 14.68 -4.25
C HIS A 105 3.26 13.68 -3.39
N VAL A 106 2.75 13.36 -2.22
CA VAL A 106 3.44 12.52 -1.24
C VAL A 106 2.59 11.34 -0.80
N LEU A 107 3.26 10.23 -0.43
CA LEU A 107 2.60 9.14 0.27
C LEU A 107 2.39 9.56 1.73
N LEU A 108 1.17 9.42 2.22
CA LEU A 108 0.76 9.84 3.56
C LEU A 108 0.74 8.67 4.55
N PRO A 109 0.95 8.92 5.86
CA PRO A 109 0.87 7.89 6.88
C PRO A 109 -0.57 7.61 7.31
N GLY A 110 -0.87 6.44 7.81
CA GLY A 110 -2.17 6.15 8.44
C GLY A 110 -3.20 5.56 7.49
N ARG A 111 -4.48 5.84 7.78
CA ARG A 111 -5.63 5.32 7.03
C ARG A 111 -6.25 6.38 6.13
N PRO A 112 -6.76 5.94 4.95
CA PRO A 112 -6.66 4.61 4.36
C PRO A 112 -5.23 4.24 3.96
N ASN A 113 -4.87 2.95 4.04
CA ASN A 113 -3.54 2.47 3.67
C ASN A 113 -3.14 2.88 2.26
N GLY A 114 -1.97 3.47 2.11
CA GLY A 114 -1.42 3.87 0.82
C GLY A 114 -2.04 5.14 0.23
N HIS A 115 -2.80 5.91 1.02
CA HIS A 115 -3.35 7.19 0.55
C HIS A 115 -2.24 8.22 0.31
N THR A 116 -2.57 9.21 -0.50
CA THR A 116 -1.63 10.25 -0.94
C THR A 116 -2.27 11.62 -0.84
N GLY A 117 -1.46 12.66 -0.83
CA GLY A 117 -1.93 14.04 -0.84
C GLY A 117 -0.87 14.99 -1.38
N TRP A 118 -1.27 16.21 -1.61
CA TRP A 118 -0.42 17.28 -2.08
C TRP A 118 -0.05 18.20 -0.91
N ILE A 119 1.26 18.43 -0.74
CA ILE A 119 1.78 19.41 0.23
C ILE A 119 2.55 20.50 -0.48
N LYS A 120 2.56 21.71 0.06
CA LYS A 120 3.40 22.79 -0.47
C LYS A 120 4.88 22.44 -0.31
N ARG A 121 5.68 22.78 -1.32
CA ARG A 121 7.14 22.64 -1.31
C ARG A 121 7.82 23.56 -0.29
N ARG A 122 7.17 24.68 0.05
CA ARG A 122 7.66 25.64 1.05
C ARG A 122 7.84 24.96 2.41
N ALA A 123 8.87 25.38 3.17
CA ALA A 123 9.21 24.82 4.47
C ALA A 123 9.46 23.29 4.45
N THR A 124 10.08 22.81 3.37
CA THR A 124 10.53 21.43 3.22
C THR A 124 11.99 21.38 2.75
N ARG A 125 12.61 20.19 2.87
CA ARG A 125 13.91 19.88 2.29
C ARG A 125 13.82 18.55 1.55
N LEU A 126 14.21 18.52 0.29
CA LEU A 126 14.30 17.29 -0.49
C LEU A 126 15.59 16.53 -0.19
N THR A 127 15.49 15.21 -0.29
CA THR A 127 16.61 14.27 -0.24
C THR A 127 16.28 13.03 -1.07
N ILE A 128 17.20 12.10 -1.18
CA ILE A 128 17.02 10.89 -1.98
C ILE A 128 17.50 9.70 -1.17
N THR A 129 16.80 8.58 -1.30
CA THR A 129 17.27 7.28 -0.79
C THR A 129 17.40 6.26 -1.92
N GLY A 130 18.42 5.40 -1.85
CA GLY A 130 18.52 4.21 -2.70
C GLY A 130 18.03 2.93 -2.00
N TRP A 131 17.57 3.02 -0.75
CA TRP A 131 17.11 1.86 0.01
C TRP A 131 15.63 1.58 -0.25
N HIS A 132 15.29 0.29 -0.29
CA HIS A 132 13.91 -0.19 -0.40
C HIS A 132 13.78 -1.53 0.32
N ILE A 133 12.68 -1.74 1.03
CA ILE A 133 12.36 -3.00 1.69
C ILE A 133 11.17 -3.65 0.98
N VAL A 134 11.28 -4.94 0.66
CA VAL A 134 10.16 -5.75 0.15
C VAL A 134 9.85 -6.85 1.15
N VAL A 135 8.62 -6.90 1.62
CA VAL A 135 8.07 -7.96 2.46
C VAL A 135 7.20 -8.85 1.58
N SER A 136 7.54 -10.13 1.46
CA SER A 136 6.68 -11.15 0.84
C SER A 136 6.01 -11.96 1.94
N THR A 137 4.67 -11.89 2.03
CA THR A 137 3.89 -12.61 3.04
C THR A 137 3.77 -14.09 2.71
N SER A 138 3.70 -14.46 1.43
CA SER A 138 3.65 -15.86 0.98
C SER A 138 4.97 -16.59 1.28
N SER A 139 6.11 -16.01 0.93
CA SER A 139 7.43 -16.59 1.20
C SER A 139 7.94 -16.32 2.63
N ARG A 140 7.25 -15.46 3.39
CA ARG A 140 7.62 -15.04 4.75
C ARG A 140 9.06 -14.56 4.84
N ARG A 141 9.37 -13.60 3.95
CA ARG A 141 10.73 -13.04 3.81
C ARG A 141 10.69 -11.53 3.71
N VAL A 142 11.69 -10.91 4.28
CA VAL A 142 12.01 -9.50 4.07
C VAL A 142 13.27 -9.43 3.22
N THR A 143 13.19 -8.74 2.09
CA THR A 143 14.33 -8.50 1.20
C THR A 143 14.66 -7.01 1.20
N VAL A 144 15.93 -6.69 1.38
CA VAL A 144 16.43 -5.31 1.39
C VAL A 144 17.18 -5.06 0.10
N TYR A 145 16.88 -3.95 -0.54
CA TYR A 145 17.49 -3.49 -1.76
C TYR A 145 18.22 -2.17 -1.53
N GLN A 146 19.31 -1.97 -2.26
CA GLN A 146 20.01 -0.70 -2.39
C GLN A 146 20.28 -0.44 -3.86
N LEU A 147 19.87 0.73 -4.35
CA LEU A 147 19.99 1.13 -5.76
C LEU A 147 19.44 0.03 -6.70
N GLY A 148 18.24 -0.49 -6.40
CA GLY A 148 17.59 -1.56 -7.16
C GLY A 148 18.19 -2.96 -7.02
N ARG A 149 19.36 -3.10 -6.37
CA ARG A 149 20.06 -4.38 -6.20
C ARG A 149 19.71 -5.00 -4.86
N LYS A 150 19.40 -6.31 -4.87
CA LYS A 150 19.18 -7.08 -3.64
C LYS A 150 20.49 -7.15 -2.84
N ILE A 151 20.46 -6.64 -1.60
CA ILE A 151 21.59 -6.68 -0.68
C ILE A 151 21.47 -7.85 0.29
N ARG A 152 20.28 -8.04 0.88
CA ARG A 152 20.08 -9.07 1.90
C ARG A 152 18.64 -9.53 1.97
N ALA A 153 18.44 -10.75 2.45
CA ALA A 153 17.11 -11.28 2.71
C ALA A 153 17.09 -12.02 4.05
N PHE A 154 15.99 -11.85 4.78
CA PHE A 154 15.77 -12.44 6.10
C PHE A 154 14.51 -13.29 6.08
N LYS A 155 14.49 -14.39 6.85
CA LYS A 155 13.22 -15.06 7.20
C LYS A 155 12.44 -14.16 8.15
N ALA A 156 11.12 -14.13 7.99
CA ALA A 156 10.25 -13.29 8.79
C ALA A 156 9.07 -14.08 9.36
N ILE A 157 8.49 -13.57 10.44
CA ILE A 157 7.14 -13.92 10.88
C ILE A 157 6.22 -12.83 10.34
N VAL A 158 5.09 -13.22 9.77
CA VAL A 158 4.07 -12.30 9.24
C VAL A 158 2.74 -12.52 9.94
N GLY A 159 1.76 -11.67 9.63
CA GLY A 159 0.41 -11.78 10.18
C GLY A 159 -0.28 -13.10 9.84
N THR A 160 -1.17 -13.54 10.75
CA THR A 160 -2.05 -14.69 10.50
C THR A 160 -3.06 -14.38 9.40
N ARG A 161 -3.82 -15.39 8.98
CA ARG A 161 -4.94 -15.19 8.05
C ARG A 161 -6.04 -14.29 8.65
N ALA A 162 -6.25 -14.36 9.97
CA ALA A 162 -7.24 -13.54 10.68
C ALA A 162 -6.78 -12.09 10.88
N THR A 163 -5.48 -11.87 11.04
CA THR A 163 -4.87 -10.54 11.23
C THR A 163 -3.69 -10.38 10.28
N PRO A 164 -3.94 -10.25 8.97
CA PRO A 164 -2.89 -10.28 7.97
C PRO A 164 -2.00 -9.04 8.02
N THR A 165 -0.75 -9.21 7.62
CA THR A 165 0.10 -8.08 7.23
C THR A 165 -0.47 -7.47 5.97
N PRO A 166 -0.91 -6.19 5.97
CA PRO A 166 -1.62 -5.60 4.84
C PRO A 166 -0.70 -5.42 3.63
N PRO A 167 -1.11 -5.84 2.43
CA PRO A 167 -0.35 -5.59 1.21
C PRO A 167 -0.46 -4.12 0.80
N GLY A 168 0.56 -3.59 0.12
CA GLY A 168 0.58 -2.22 -0.38
C GLY A 168 1.96 -1.61 -0.44
N LYS A 169 1.99 -0.32 -0.79
CA LYS A 169 3.19 0.53 -0.78
C LYS A 169 3.13 1.42 0.46
N PHE A 170 4.18 1.37 1.24
CA PHE A 170 4.32 2.04 2.54
C PHE A 170 5.71 2.65 2.66
N PHE A 171 5.96 3.28 3.78
CA PHE A 171 7.29 3.78 4.16
C PHE A 171 7.50 3.66 5.67
N ILE A 172 8.73 3.82 6.12
CA ILE A 172 9.06 3.86 7.54
C ILE A 172 8.75 5.26 8.06
N GLU A 173 7.82 5.35 9.00
CA GLU A 173 7.46 6.61 9.65
C GLU A 173 8.51 7.04 10.67
N GLU A 174 8.95 6.11 11.51
CA GLU A 174 9.93 6.36 12.57
C GLU A 174 10.63 5.05 12.99
N VAL A 175 11.83 5.18 13.55
CA VAL A 175 12.61 4.05 14.07
C VAL A 175 12.72 4.21 15.59
N ILE A 176 12.02 3.33 16.30
CA ILE A 176 11.88 3.42 17.76
C ILE A 176 12.87 2.47 18.41
N ARG A 177 13.70 2.99 19.30
CA ARG A 177 14.54 2.18 20.18
C ARG A 177 13.69 1.65 21.33
N LEU A 178 13.63 0.33 21.45
CA LEU A 178 12.87 -0.34 22.50
C LEU A 178 13.78 -0.67 23.71
N ARG A 179 13.21 -0.64 24.91
CA ARG A 179 13.89 -1.02 26.15
C ARG A 179 14.05 -2.54 26.24
N SER A 180 14.92 -3.03 27.10
CA SER A 180 15.15 -4.49 27.24
C SER A 180 13.91 -5.28 27.70
N GLY A 181 12.97 -4.64 28.40
CA GLY A 181 11.70 -5.23 28.83
C GLY A 181 10.58 -5.15 27.80
N ASP A 182 10.71 -4.33 26.74
CA ASP A 182 9.67 -4.13 25.76
C ASP A 182 9.57 -5.33 24.81
N ALA A 183 8.35 -5.62 24.37
CA ALA A 183 8.09 -6.64 23.37
C ALA A 183 8.58 -6.20 21.97
N GLY A 184 9.32 -7.07 21.27
CA GLY A 184 9.77 -6.81 19.88
C GLY A 184 11.09 -6.05 19.73
N GLY A 185 11.84 -5.82 20.85
CA GLY A 185 13.15 -5.15 20.78
C GLY A 185 14.17 -5.88 19.88
N PRO A 186 15.32 -5.23 19.61
CA PRO A 186 15.81 -3.97 20.20
C PRO A 186 15.31 -2.68 19.52
N PHE A 187 14.73 -2.76 18.32
CA PHE A 187 14.17 -1.63 17.58
C PHE A 187 12.86 -2.04 16.90
N ALA A 188 11.98 -1.07 16.71
CA ALA A 188 10.79 -1.18 15.89
C ALA A 188 10.82 -0.11 14.79
N PHE A 189 10.65 -0.53 13.55
CA PHE A 189 10.47 0.33 12.38
C PHE A 189 8.96 0.46 12.16
N ALA A 190 8.37 1.52 12.68
CA ALA A 190 6.95 1.81 12.53
C ALA A 190 6.64 2.19 11.07
N LEU A 191 5.70 1.51 10.45
CA LEU A 191 5.32 1.73 9.05
C LEU A 191 4.13 2.70 8.95
N SER A 192 3.99 3.33 7.79
CA SER A 192 2.78 4.07 7.42
C SER A 192 1.55 3.16 7.25
N ALA A 193 1.73 1.86 7.28
CA ALA A 193 0.69 0.85 7.23
C ALA A 193 -0.07 0.72 8.55
N ARG A 194 -1.38 0.51 8.44
CA ARG A 194 -2.28 0.19 9.56
C ARG A 194 -2.96 -1.15 9.30
N SER A 195 -3.23 -1.91 10.37
CA SER A 195 -3.99 -3.16 10.25
C SER A 195 -5.37 -2.88 9.65
N ASN A 196 -5.80 -3.71 8.68
CA ASN A 196 -7.15 -3.63 8.13
C ASN A 196 -8.21 -4.26 9.06
N VAL A 197 -7.78 -4.98 10.10
CA VAL A 197 -8.65 -5.71 11.03
C VAL A 197 -8.61 -5.08 12.42
N LEU A 198 -7.42 -4.81 12.95
CA LEU A 198 -7.23 -4.24 14.29
C LEU A 198 -7.20 -2.71 14.19
N GLN A 199 -8.26 -2.06 14.68
CA GLN A 199 -8.30 -0.59 14.75
C GLN A 199 -7.36 -0.06 15.82
N GLU A 200 -7.17 -0.84 16.91
CA GLU A 200 -6.25 -0.56 18.00
C GLU A 200 -5.41 -1.80 18.32
N LEU A 201 -4.14 -1.60 18.61
CA LEU A 201 -3.23 -2.64 19.07
C LEU A 201 -2.21 -2.04 20.06
N ALA A 202 -2.13 -2.59 21.27
CA ALA A 202 -1.20 -2.16 22.32
C ALA A 202 -1.27 -0.64 22.62
N GLY A 203 -2.48 -0.09 22.64
CA GLY A 203 -2.73 1.35 22.91
C GLY A 203 -2.42 2.29 21.73
N GLY A 204 -2.12 1.75 20.56
CA GLY A 204 -1.88 2.53 19.34
C GLY A 204 -2.88 2.22 18.22
N PRO A 205 -2.88 2.99 17.11
CA PRO A 205 -3.90 2.94 16.06
C PRO A 205 -3.79 1.72 15.13
N GLY A 206 -3.42 0.54 15.65
CA GLY A 206 -3.21 -0.68 14.86
C GLY A 206 -2.06 -0.57 13.86
N GLN A 207 -1.01 0.16 14.21
CA GLN A 207 0.15 0.39 13.37
C GLN A 207 0.95 -0.89 13.13
N ILE A 208 1.35 -1.12 11.89
CA ILE A 208 2.23 -2.22 11.50
C ILE A 208 3.69 -1.78 11.67
N ALA A 209 4.53 -2.70 12.17
CA ALA A 209 5.96 -2.47 12.31
C ALA A 209 6.78 -3.67 11.85
N LEU A 210 8.05 -3.41 11.46
CA LEU A 210 9.09 -4.44 11.44
C LEU A 210 9.83 -4.35 12.79
N HIS A 211 9.92 -5.45 13.52
CA HIS A 211 10.56 -5.46 14.85
C HIS A 211 11.23 -6.80 15.16
N GLY A 212 11.99 -6.86 16.25
CA GLY A 212 12.70 -8.06 16.69
C GLY A 212 11.83 -9.08 17.41
N LEU A 213 12.49 -10.09 17.95
CA LEU A 213 11.86 -11.20 18.68
C LEU A 213 12.03 -11.11 20.21
N MET A 214 12.67 -10.05 20.72
CA MET A 214 12.86 -9.89 22.15
C MET A 214 11.49 -9.85 22.85
N ASN A 215 11.30 -10.67 23.85
CA ASN A 215 10.05 -10.81 24.63
C ASN A 215 8.78 -11.08 23.78
N VAL A 216 8.94 -11.64 22.58
CA VAL A 216 7.83 -12.03 21.70
C VAL A 216 8.10 -13.44 21.16
N GLY A 217 7.10 -14.28 21.20
CA GLY A 217 7.20 -15.64 20.68
C GLY A 217 7.12 -15.73 19.15
N GLY A 218 7.30 -16.96 18.64
CA GLY A 218 7.13 -17.35 17.25
C GLY A 218 8.41 -17.84 16.59
N SER A 219 8.26 -18.68 15.56
CA SER A 219 9.35 -19.21 14.76
C SER A 219 9.45 -18.49 13.43
N LEU A 220 10.67 -18.09 13.03
CA LEU A 220 10.90 -17.43 11.73
C LEU A 220 10.43 -18.31 10.57
N GLY A 221 9.74 -17.71 9.62
CA GLY A 221 9.13 -18.41 8.49
C GLY A 221 7.69 -18.85 8.74
N THR A 222 7.04 -18.37 9.81
CA THR A 222 5.63 -18.67 10.13
C THR A 222 4.73 -17.44 9.96
N ALA A 223 3.40 -17.66 9.99
CA ALA A 223 2.38 -16.63 9.94
C ALA A 223 1.57 -16.68 11.24
N VAL A 224 2.10 -16.08 12.30
CA VAL A 224 1.53 -16.15 13.67
C VAL A 224 1.47 -14.77 14.37
N SER A 225 1.81 -13.69 13.69
CA SER A 225 1.71 -12.34 14.27
C SER A 225 0.30 -11.74 14.09
N HIS A 226 0.04 -10.62 14.75
CA HIS A 226 -1.18 -9.82 14.58
C HIS A 226 -1.07 -8.76 13.47
N GLY A 227 -0.16 -8.99 12.49
CA GLY A 227 0.06 -8.11 11.35
C GLY A 227 1.47 -7.54 11.26
N CYS A 228 2.17 -7.34 12.38
CA CYS A 228 3.57 -6.92 12.36
C CYS A 228 4.49 -7.97 11.73
N VAL A 229 5.60 -7.50 11.16
CA VAL A 229 6.64 -8.34 10.57
C VAL A 229 7.77 -8.50 11.58
N ARG A 230 8.02 -9.74 12.03
CA ARG A 230 9.06 -10.02 13.02
C ARG A 230 10.30 -10.59 12.34
N LEU A 231 11.47 -10.08 12.72
CA LEU A 231 12.78 -10.55 12.28
C LEU A 231 13.61 -10.98 13.48
N ASP A 232 14.69 -11.73 13.25
CA ASP A 232 15.65 -11.94 14.33
C ASP A 232 16.29 -10.62 14.76
N ASN A 233 16.77 -10.57 16.00
CA ASN A 233 17.31 -9.35 16.60
C ASN A 233 18.61 -8.87 15.91
N ALA A 234 19.38 -9.78 15.30
CA ALA A 234 20.56 -9.41 14.53
C ALA A 234 20.18 -8.73 13.21
N ALA A 235 19.11 -9.22 12.55
CA ALA A 235 18.55 -8.57 11.36
C ALA A 235 18.04 -7.16 11.67
N ILE A 236 17.32 -6.99 12.78
CA ILE A 236 16.82 -5.67 13.22
C ILE A 236 17.98 -4.70 13.52
N ARG A 237 19.04 -5.14 14.19
CA ARG A 237 20.24 -4.31 14.39
C ARG A 237 20.93 -3.97 13.07
N TRP A 238 20.99 -4.92 12.14
CA TRP A 238 21.56 -4.69 10.81
C TRP A 238 20.76 -3.65 10.02
N LEU A 239 19.43 -3.67 10.11
CA LEU A 239 18.57 -2.65 9.53
C LEU A 239 18.78 -1.29 10.17
N ASN A 240 18.83 -1.21 11.50
CA ASN A 240 18.88 0.04 12.25
C ASN A 240 20.05 0.97 11.87
N VAL A 241 21.19 0.42 11.45
CA VAL A 241 22.35 1.23 11.03
C VAL A 241 22.30 1.65 9.55
N ARG A 242 21.22 1.31 8.80
CA ARG A 242 21.10 1.54 7.33
C ARG A 242 19.78 2.16 6.92
N ILE A 243 18.74 1.92 7.69
CA ILE A 243 17.35 2.18 7.34
C ILE A 243 16.81 3.23 8.29
N GLY A 244 16.19 4.27 7.75
CA GLY A 244 15.61 5.37 8.51
C GLY A 244 14.22 5.78 8.02
N PRO A 245 13.66 6.87 8.56
CA PRO A 245 12.37 7.41 8.13
C PRO A 245 12.32 7.73 6.63
N GLY A 246 11.14 7.60 6.03
CA GLY A 246 10.88 7.86 4.62
C GLY A 246 11.23 6.70 3.68
N ILE A 247 12.03 5.70 4.11
CA ILE A 247 12.43 4.59 3.24
C ILE A 247 11.23 3.75 2.84
N PRO A 248 11.04 3.50 1.51
CA PRO A 248 9.92 2.73 0.99
C PRO A 248 9.91 1.28 1.47
N VAL A 249 8.69 0.80 1.75
CA VAL A 249 8.40 -0.58 2.10
C VAL A 249 7.26 -1.08 1.23
N THR A 250 7.51 -2.08 0.40
CA THR A 250 6.46 -2.77 -0.37
C THR A 250 6.11 -4.08 0.33
N ILE A 251 4.84 -4.28 0.63
CA ILE A 251 4.31 -5.54 1.17
C ILE A 251 3.49 -6.21 0.07
N GLN A 252 3.85 -7.44 -0.28
CA GLN A 252 3.21 -8.24 -1.32
C GLN A 252 2.91 -9.66 -0.83
N SER A 253 2.00 -10.32 -1.51
CA SER A 253 1.68 -11.75 -1.30
C SER A 253 2.83 -12.65 -1.68
#